data_018d9b90b2f9c34679cd9cef06e59224
#
_entry.id   018d9b90b2f9c34679cd9cef06e59224
#
_cell.length_a   1.000
_cell.length_b   1.000
_cell.length_c   1.000
_cell.angle_alpha   90.00
_cell.angle_beta   90.00
_cell.angle_gamma   90.00
#
_symmetry.space_group_name_H-M   'P 1'
#
loop_
_entity.id
_entity.type
_entity.pdbx_description
1 polymer ?
#
loop_
_entity_poly.entity_id
_entity_poly.type
_entity_poly.pdbx_seq_one_letter_code
_entity_poly.pdbx_strand_id
1 'polypeptide(L)'
;MAGEADDAIAWVHLSDFHFKTGHDYGRDEVQHALLEDIAMFAGKRDPARGAEPLHLDFIVVTGDIAGSGTADEYVVGERFLRELAGVAGVPADRIFPVPGNHDVDWTRDMAPFLREHIVGRERVEEVWKTPASRRSVFADKLAAYRAFVSRLNPQLRIPEEQPGGFGHRVPRS
;
A
#
# COMPACT_ATOMS: atom_id res chain seq x y z
N MET A 1 30.88 -8.25 -27.12
CA MET A 1 30.80 -7.15 -26.14
C MET A 1 29.55 -7.46 -25.34
N ALA A 2 29.70 -7.89 -24.10
CA ALA A 2 28.59 -8.03 -23.19
C ALA A 2 28.08 -6.61 -22.89
N GLY A 3 26.81 -6.32 -23.22
CA GLY A 3 26.20 -5.04 -22.83
C GLY A 3 26.27 -4.93 -21.32
N GLU A 4 26.67 -3.76 -20.82
CA GLU A 4 26.51 -3.39 -19.43
C GLU A 4 25.03 -3.61 -19.10
N ALA A 5 24.75 -4.50 -18.17
CA ALA A 5 23.40 -4.64 -17.62
C ALA A 5 23.04 -3.26 -17.07
N ASP A 6 21.94 -2.70 -17.56
CA ASP A 6 21.44 -1.41 -17.11
C ASP A 6 21.14 -1.56 -15.60
N ASP A 7 21.98 -0.92 -14.77
CA ASP A 7 21.85 -0.95 -13.30
C ASP A 7 20.70 -0.05 -12.82
N ALA A 8 19.81 0.37 -13.73
CA ALA A 8 18.65 1.20 -13.43
C ALA A 8 17.60 0.41 -12.65
N ILE A 9 16.98 1.06 -11.68
CA ILE A 9 15.84 0.56 -10.94
C ILE A 9 14.62 1.37 -11.37
N ALA A 10 13.56 0.70 -11.82
CA ALA A 10 12.32 1.34 -12.22
C ALA A 10 11.15 0.85 -11.35
N TRP A 11 10.34 1.77 -10.88
CA TRP A 11 9.18 1.43 -10.05
C TRP A 11 7.98 2.30 -10.36
N VAL A 12 6.82 1.81 -9.97
CA VAL A 12 5.57 2.58 -9.98
C VAL A 12 5.30 3.10 -8.57
N HIS A 13 5.01 4.39 -8.44
CA HIS A 13 4.60 5.01 -7.19
C HIS A 13 3.17 5.52 -7.31
N LEU A 14 2.30 5.08 -6.42
CA LEU A 14 0.88 5.39 -6.40
C LEU A 14 0.45 5.78 -4.98
N SER A 15 -0.65 6.55 -4.87
CA SER A 15 -1.25 6.93 -3.58
C SER A 15 -2.73 7.25 -3.75
N ASP A 16 -3.44 7.43 -2.65
CA ASP A 16 -4.76 8.05 -2.57
C ASP A 16 -5.86 7.33 -3.38
N PHE A 17 -5.86 6.01 -3.36
CA PHE A 17 -6.89 5.22 -4.05
C PHE A 17 -8.27 5.34 -3.42
N HIS A 18 -8.34 5.42 -2.08
CA HIS A 18 -9.59 5.48 -1.31
C HIS A 18 -10.61 4.42 -1.75
N PHE A 19 -10.18 3.16 -1.88
CA PHE A 19 -11.08 2.06 -2.24
C PHE A 19 -12.27 2.00 -1.29
N LYS A 20 -13.45 1.81 -1.86
CA LYS A 20 -14.73 1.65 -1.14
C LYS A 20 -15.46 0.43 -1.66
N THR A 21 -16.33 -0.11 -0.84
CA THR A 21 -17.30 -1.12 -1.27
C THR A 21 -18.38 -0.46 -2.15
N GLY A 22 -18.77 -1.16 -3.22
CA GLY A 22 -19.74 -0.66 -4.19
C GLY A 22 -19.15 -0.10 -5.46
N HIS A 23 -19.98 0.04 -6.48
CA HIS A 23 -19.57 0.57 -7.78
C HIS A 23 -19.55 2.10 -7.74
N ASP A 24 -18.46 2.67 -8.21
CA ASP A 24 -18.30 4.09 -8.46
C ASP A 24 -17.72 4.25 -9.87
N TYR A 25 -18.59 4.61 -10.80
CA TYR A 25 -18.27 4.69 -12.23
C TYR A 25 -17.02 5.54 -12.52
N GLY A 26 -16.90 6.70 -11.90
CA GLY A 26 -15.74 7.57 -12.11
C GLY A 26 -14.42 6.96 -11.62
N ARG A 27 -14.48 6.19 -10.53
CA ARG A 27 -13.29 5.48 -10.01
C ARG A 27 -12.91 4.32 -10.91
N ASP A 28 -13.88 3.55 -11.37
CA ASP A 28 -13.65 2.40 -12.24
C ASP A 28 -12.99 2.85 -13.55
N GLU A 29 -13.38 3.99 -14.12
CA GLU A 29 -12.73 4.57 -15.30
C GLU A 29 -11.28 4.99 -15.04
N VAL A 30 -10.99 5.67 -13.91
CA VAL A 30 -9.63 6.08 -13.56
C VAL A 30 -8.74 4.86 -13.32
N GLN A 31 -9.24 3.83 -12.65
CA GLN A 31 -8.51 2.58 -12.44
C GLN A 31 -8.20 1.88 -13.77
N HIS A 32 -9.17 1.83 -14.68
CA HIS A 32 -8.97 1.24 -16.01
C HIS A 32 -7.93 2.00 -16.82
N ALA A 33 -8.01 3.33 -16.86
CA ALA A 33 -7.03 4.17 -17.54
C ALA A 33 -5.60 3.96 -16.97
N LEU A 34 -5.47 3.86 -15.65
CA LEU A 34 -4.19 3.57 -15.01
C LEU A 34 -3.62 2.21 -15.43
N LEU A 35 -4.46 1.17 -15.47
CA LEU A 35 -4.02 -0.15 -15.94
C LEU A 35 -3.56 -0.11 -17.41
N GLU A 36 -4.25 0.65 -18.26
CA GLU A 36 -3.86 0.83 -19.65
C GLU A 36 -2.52 1.56 -19.79
N ASP A 37 -2.32 2.65 -19.04
CA ASP A 37 -1.06 3.39 -19.04
C ASP A 37 0.11 2.52 -18.58
N ILE A 38 -0.05 1.79 -17.48
CA ILE A 38 0.99 0.88 -16.99
C ILE A 38 1.28 -0.23 -18.03
N ALA A 39 0.26 -0.77 -18.69
CA ALA A 39 0.44 -1.77 -19.76
C ALA A 39 1.26 -1.22 -20.92
N MET A 40 1.08 0.05 -21.27
CA MET A 40 1.87 0.70 -22.33
C MET A 40 3.34 0.86 -21.90
N PHE A 41 3.59 1.33 -20.68
CA PHE A 41 4.96 1.46 -20.15
C PHE A 41 5.68 0.13 -20.02
N ALA A 42 5.00 -0.92 -19.56
CA ALA A 42 5.55 -2.27 -19.47
C ALA A 42 5.72 -2.96 -20.84
N GLY A 43 5.51 -2.25 -21.95
CA GLY A 43 5.72 -2.75 -23.30
C GLY A 43 4.71 -3.81 -23.77
N LYS A 44 3.61 -3.96 -23.05
CA LYS A 44 2.62 -5.01 -23.38
C LYS A 44 1.62 -4.59 -24.46
N ARG A 45 1.54 -3.31 -24.84
CA ARG A 45 0.49 -2.84 -25.76
C ARG A 45 0.90 -1.98 -26.95
N ASP A 46 2.10 -1.40 -27.02
CA ASP A 46 2.45 -0.55 -28.17
C ASP A 46 3.83 -0.83 -28.74
N PRO A 47 3.95 -1.83 -29.61
CA PRO A 47 5.19 -2.07 -30.36
C PRO A 47 5.52 -0.95 -31.37
N ALA A 48 4.59 -0.01 -31.64
CA ALA A 48 4.78 1.04 -32.63
C ALA A 48 5.61 2.23 -32.10
N ARG A 49 5.76 2.37 -30.77
CA ARG A 49 6.57 3.45 -30.18
C ARG A 49 8.10 3.23 -30.23
N GLY A 50 8.53 2.03 -30.63
CA GLY A 50 9.97 1.75 -30.80
C GLY A 50 10.81 1.89 -29.54
N ALA A 51 10.19 2.07 -28.37
CA ALA A 51 10.86 2.07 -27.08
C ALA A 51 10.97 0.64 -26.54
N GLU A 52 12.13 0.30 -26.03
CA GLU A 52 12.29 -0.96 -25.30
C GLU A 52 11.29 -1.02 -24.12
N PRO A 53 10.69 -2.19 -23.84
CA PRO A 53 9.80 -2.35 -22.70
C PRO A 53 10.52 -1.96 -21.41
N LEU A 54 9.87 -1.12 -20.59
CA LEU A 54 10.39 -0.77 -19.28
C LEU A 54 10.18 -1.94 -18.33
N HIS A 55 11.27 -2.54 -17.84
CA HIS A 55 11.19 -3.52 -16.78
C HIS A 55 10.94 -2.81 -15.45
N LEU A 56 9.81 -3.11 -14.82
CA LEU A 56 9.44 -2.56 -13.52
C LEU A 56 9.86 -3.53 -12.41
N ASP A 57 10.60 -3.03 -11.43
CA ASP A 57 11.16 -3.83 -10.34
C ASP A 57 10.18 -4.02 -9.19
N PHE A 58 9.41 -2.98 -8.86
CA PHE A 58 8.44 -3.01 -7.75
C PHE A 58 7.38 -1.91 -7.86
N ILE A 59 6.37 -2.01 -7.01
CA ILE A 59 5.28 -1.04 -6.86
C ILE A 59 5.28 -0.54 -5.43
N VAL A 60 5.22 0.79 -5.25
CA VAL A 60 5.06 1.44 -3.93
C VAL A 60 3.68 2.11 -3.88
N VAL A 61 2.94 1.89 -2.81
CA VAL A 61 1.65 2.54 -2.56
C VAL A 61 1.73 3.30 -1.23
N THR A 62 1.73 4.64 -1.30
CA THR A 62 1.98 5.50 -0.13
C THR A 62 0.71 6.12 0.41
N GLY A 63 -0.05 5.33 1.12
CA GLY A 63 -1.18 5.79 1.91
C GLY A 63 -2.52 5.86 1.20
N ASP A 64 -3.55 5.95 2.02
CA ASP A 64 -4.95 6.12 1.66
C ASP A 64 -5.43 5.08 0.64
N ILE A 65 -5.07 3.82 0.90
CA ILE A 65 -5.46 2.68 0.08
C ILE A 65 -6.96 2.45 0.26
N ALA A 66 -7.42 2.31 1.51
CA ALA A 66 -8.84 2.22 1.85
C ALA A 66 -9.46 3.62 2.04
N GLY A 67 -10.77 3.75 1.90
CA GLY A 67 -11.49 4.99 2.18
C GLY A 67 -11.77 5.22 3.66
N SER A 68 -11.86 4.14 4.44
CA SER A 68 -12.22 4.17 5.87
C SER A 68 -11.49 3.09 6.70
N GLY A 69 -10.52 2.41 6.12
CA GLY A 69 -9.70 1.40 6.78
C GLY A 69 -10.43 0.09 7.10
N THR A 70 -11.55 -0.20 6.43
CA THR A 70 -12.33 -1.41 6.68
C THR A 70 -11.81 -2.63 5.90
N ALA A 71 -12.08 -3.83 6.43
CA ALA A 71 -11.61 -5.06 5.80
C ALA A 71 -12.15 -5.26 4.37
N ASP A 72 -13.41 -4.90 4.13
CA ASP A 72 -14.06 -5.07 2.82
C ASP A 72 -13.48 -4.14 1.76
N GLU A 73 -13.08 -2.92 2.15
CA GLU A 73 -12.39 -1.99 1.26
C GLU A 73 -11.03 -2.54 0.84
N TYR A 74 -10.30 -3.17 1.76
CA TYR A 74 -9.02 -3.83 1.42
C TYR A 74 -9.19 -5.04 0.51
N VAL A 75 -10.32 -5.74 0.52
CA VAL A 75 -10.59 -6.81 -0.47
C VAL A 75 -10.64 -6.22 -1.89
N VAL A 76 -11.30 -5.07 -2.04
CA VAL A 76 -11.34 -4.35 -3.33
C VAL A 76 -9.95 -3.89 -3.73
N GLY A 77 -9.22 -3.25 -2.82
CA GLY A 77 -7.86 -2.77 -3.06
C GLY A 77 -6.88 -3.89 -3.40
N GLU A 78 -6.94 -5.02 -2.69
CA GLU A 78 -6.08 -6.18 -2.96
C GLU A 78 -6.30 -6.74 -4.38
N ARG A 79 -7.54 -6.87 -4.79
CA ARG A 79 -7.88 -7.34 -6.15
C ARG A 79 -7.27 -6.42 -7.21
N PHE A 80 -7.48 -5.11 -7.08
CA PHE A 80 -6.94 -4.12 -8.02
C PHE A 80 -5.41 -4.12 -8.04
N LEU A 81 -4.75 -4.13 -6.89
CA LEU A 81 -3.29 -4.11 -6.83
C LEU A 81 -2.65 -5.39 -7.39
N ARG A 82 -3.31 -6.54 -7.26
CA ARG A 82 -2.86 -7.77 -7.92
C ARG A 82 -3.02 -7.72 -9.43
N GLU A 83 -4.10 -7.13 -9.92
CA GLU A 83 -4.32 -6.90 -11.35
C GLU A 83 -3.26 -5.94 -11.90
N LEU A 84 -3.02 -4.82 -11.22
CA LEU A 84 -1.99 -3.86 -11.57
C LEU A 84 -0.59 -4.51 -11.64
N ALA A 85 -0.24 -5.31 -10.64
CA ALA A 85 1.02 -6.04 -10.62
C ALA A 85 1.14 -7.00 -11.80
N GLY A 86 0.06 -7.70 -12.14
CA GLY A 86 0.00 -8.57 -13.33
C GLY A 86 0.22 -7.80 -14.64
N VAL A 87 -0.39 -6.62 -14.76
CA VAL A 87 -0.22 -5.74 -15.91
C VAL A 87 1.21 -5.19 -15.97
N ALA A 88 1.75 -4.75 -14.83
CA ALA A 88 3.11 -4.23 -14.71
C ALA A 88 4.20 -5.31 -14.92
N GLY A 89 3.85 -6.59 -14.84
CA GLY A 89 4.83 -7.68 -14.87
C GLY A 89 5.61 -7.84 -13.57
N VAL A 90 5.11 -7.24 -12.48
CA VAL A 90 5.73 -7.24 -11.15
C VAL A 90 5.08 -8.33 -10.29
N PRO A 91 5.84 -9.19 -9.60
CA PRO A 91 5.27 -10.14 -8.64
C PRO A 91 4.54 -9.44 -7.48
N ALA A 92 3.46 -10.02 -6.97
CA ALA A 92 2.68 -9.42 -5.89
C ALA A 92 3.47 -9.22 -4.58
N ASP A 93 4.50 -10.03 -4.34
CA ASP A 93 5.43 -9.88 -3.22
C ASP A 93 6.44 -8.72 -3.38
N ARG A 94 6.36 -8.00 -4.49
CA ARG A 94 7.09 -6.75 -4.72
C ARG A 94 6.18 -5.52 -4.71
N ILE A 95 5.00 -5.62 -4.13
CA ILE A 95 4.14 -4.48 -3.82
C ILE A 95 4.40 -4.07 -2.37
N PHE A 96 4.73 -2.81 -2.17
CA PHE A 96 5.10 -2.23 -0.86
C PHE A 96 4.08 -1.16 -0.45
N PRO A 97 3.00 -1.54 0.24
CA PRO A 97 2.02 -0.58 0.73
C PRO A 97 2.48 0.07 2.05
N VAL A 98 2.19 1.34 2.21
CA VAL A 98 2.36 2.10 3.46
C VAL A 98 0.98 2.67 3.83
N PRO A 99 0.55 2.64 5.10
CA PRO A 99 -0.76 3.15 5.48
C PRO A 99 -0.76 4.68 5.51
N GLY A 100 -1.88 5.27 5.08
CA GLY A 100 -2.22 6.69 5.28
C GLY A 100 -3.21 6.88 6.43
N ASN A 101 -3.75 8.08 6.54
CA ASN A 101 -4.71 8.40 7.61
C ASN A 101 -6.09 7.77 7.37
N HIS A 102 -6.48 7.52 6.13
CA HIS A 102 -7.71 6.79 5.78
C HIS A 102 -7.60 5.28 5.97
N ASP A 103 -6.40 4.74 6.07
CA ASP A 103 -6.14 3.33 6.35
C ASP A 103 -6.33 2.96 7.83
N VAL A 104 -6.59 3.95 8.67
CA VAL A 104 -6.94 3.79 10.08
C VAL A 104 -8.45 3.55 10.19
N ASP A 105 -8.87 2.45 10.78
CA ASP A 105 -10.29 2.13 11.01
C ASP A 105 -10.90 3.03 12.09
N TRP A 106 -11.57 4.08 11.66
CA TRP A 106 -12.23 5.04 12.53
C TRP A 106 -13.56 4.53 13.11
N THR A 107 -14.10 3.42 12.58
CA THR A 107 -15.32 2.80 13.11
C THR A 107 -15.07 2.06 14.42
N ARG A 108 -13.83 1.65 14.66
CA ARG A 108 -13.43 1.03 15.92
C ARG A 108 -13.28 2.09 17.00
N ASP A 109 -13.97 1.86 18.09
CA ASP A 109 -13.84 2.74 19.25
C ASP A 109 -12.39 2.84 19.71
N MET A 110 -11.95 4.09 19.93
CA MET A 110 -10.74 4.30 20.71
C MET A 110 -11.02 3.79 22.13
N ALA A 111 -10.08 3.03 22.69
CA ALA A 111 -10.18 2.62 24.09
C ALA A 111 -10.56 3.86 24.96
N PRO A 112 -11.49 3.74 25.90
CA PRO A 112 -11.98 4.87 26.69
C PRO A 112 -10.88 5.74 27.29
N PHE A 113 -9.79 5.10 27.67
CA PHE A 113 -8.55 5.69 28.15
C PHE A 113 -7.96 6.71 27.14
N LEU A 114 -8.07 6.48 25.83
CA LEU A 114 -7.51 7.38 24.81
C LEU A 114 -8.40 8.58 24.53
N ARG A 115 -9.72 8.43 24.65
CA ARG A 115 -10.65 9.56 24.55
C ARG A 115 -10.40 10.60 25.61
N GLU A 116 -10.04 10.17 26.84
CA GLU A 116 -9.74 11.07 27.95
C GLU A 116 -8.33 11.66 27.90
N HIS A 117 -7.40 11.02 27.19
CA HIS A 117 -5.97 11.34 27.27
C HIS A 117 -5.39 12.01 26.02
N ILE A 118 -6.04 11.98 24.85
CA ILE A 118 -5.56 12.67 23.64
C ILE A 118 -6.11 14.11 23.54
N VAL A 119 -6.08 14.85 24.63
CA VAL A 119 -6.40 16.28 24.62
C VAL A 119 -5.15 17.07 25.01
N GLY A 120 -4.31 17.38 23.99
CA GLY A 120 -3.12 18.19 24.17
C GLY A 120 -1.83 17.51 23.72
N ARG A 121 -0.89 18.34 23.25
CA ARG A 121 0.40 17.89 22.67
C ARG A 121 1.22 17.02 23.63
N GLU A 122 1.26 17.38 24.91
CA GLU A 122 2.03 16.66 25.94
C GLU A 122 1.55 15.22 26.13
N ARG A 123 0.25 14.98 25.98
CA ARG A 123 -0.34 13.65 26.13
C ARG A 123 -0.14 12.77 24.90
N VAL A 124 -0.09 13.36 23.72
CA VAL A 124 0.31 12.65 22.50
C VAL A 124 1.74 12.13 22.63
N GLU A 125 2.66 12.96 23.14
CA GLU A 125 4.04 12.55 23.40
C GLU A 125 4.13 11.41 24.41
N GLU A 126 3.25 11.38 25.42
CA GLU A 126 3.21 10.32 26.42
C GLU A 126 2.75 8.97 25.85
N VAL A 127 1.77 8.98 24.94
CA VAL A 127 1.35 7.78 24.19
C VAL A 127 2.49 7.24 23.31
N TRP A 128 3.32 8.14 22.76
CA TRP A 128 4.46 7.73 21.93
C TRP A 128 5.67 7.24 22.71
N LYS A 129 5.76 7.52 24.02
CA LYS A 129 6.93 7.14 24.84
C LYS A 129 7.07 5.65 25.06
N THR A 130 5.99 4.88 25.09
CA THR A 130 6.07 3.44 25.36
C THR A 130 5.58 2.58 24.20
N PRO A 131 6.26 1.46 23.90
CA PRO A 131 5.80 0.51 22.87
C PRO A 131 4.40 -0.05 23.15
N ALA A 132 4.05 -0.26 24.42
CA ALA A 132 2.75 -0.78 24.83
C ALA A 132 1.62 0.18 24.51
N SER A 133 1.81 1.47 24.81
CA SER A 133 0.81 2.51 24.50
C SER A 133 0.61 2.68 23.00
N ARG A 134 1.70 2.69 22.21
CA ARG A 134 1.63 2.72 20.75
C ARG A 134 0.87 1.52 20.20
N ARG A 135 1.13 0.32 20.71
CA ARG A 135 0.43 -0.91 20.32
C ARG A 135 -1.07 -0.80 20.55
N SER A 136 -1.50 -0.36 21.73
CA SER A 136 -2.92 -0.25 22.08
C SER A 136 -3.69 0.75 21.21
N VAL A 137 -3.02 1.80 20.71
CA VAL A 137 -3.63 2.81 19.84
C VAL A 137 -3.74 2.33 18.38
N PHE A 138 -2.68 1.71 17.85
CA PHE A 138 -2.58 1.45 16.43
C PHE A 138 -2.87 -0.01 16.04
N ALA A 139 -2.65 -0.98 16.93
CA ALA A 139 -2.79 -2.39 16.59
C ALA A 139 -4.20 -2.73 16.13
N ASP A 140 -5.23 -2.28 16.85
CA ASP A 140 -6.62 -2.57 16.53
C ASP A 140 -7.10 -1.75 15.32
N LYS A 141 -6.72 -0.49 15.26
CA LYS A 141 -7.13 0.41 14.19
C LYS A 141 -6.48 0.11 12.85
N LEU A 142 -5.29 -0.49 12.85
CA LEU A 142 -4.59 -0.95 11.65
C LEU A 142 -4.73 -2.47 11.43
N ALA A 143 -5.62 -3.15 12.13
CA ALA A 143 -5.76 -4.61 12.04
C ALA A 143 -6.16 -5.06 10.61
N ALA A 144 -7.10 -4.36 9.98
CA ALA A 144 -7.53 -4.66 8.61
C ALA A 144 -6.41 -4.40 7.59
N TYR A 145 -5.68 -3.29 7.74
CA TYR A 145 -4.49 -2.99 6.94
C TYR A 145 -3.42 -4.06 7.10
N ARG A 146 -3.09 -4.48 8.32
CA ARG A 146 -2.08 -5.53 8.57
C ARG A 146 -2.47 -6.87 7.94
N ALA A 147 -3.75 -7.25 8.05
CA ALA A 147 -4.27 -8.45 7.42
C ALA A 147 -4.17 -8.36 5.88
N PHE A 148 -4.50 -7.22 5.30
CA PHE A 148 -4.33 -6.94 3.88
C PHE A 148 -2.88 -7.08 3.44
N VAL A 149 -1.92 -6.42 4.11
CA VAL A 149 -0.50 -6.52 3.78
C VAL A 149 -0.01 -7.96 3.83
N SER A 150 -0.40 -8.72 4.87
CA SER A 150 0.01 -10.12 5.02
C SER A 150 -0.51 -11.03 3.89
N ARG A 151 -1.67 -10.71 3.30
CA ARG A 151 -2.19 -11.44 2.15
C ARG A 151 -1.55 -11.00 0.84
N LEU A 152 -1.36 -9.68 0.67
CA LEU A 152 -0.79 -9.11 -0.56
C LEU A 152 0.67 -9.49 -0.71
N ASN A 153 1.46 -9.31 0.35
CA ASN A 153 2.89 -9.59 0.39
C ASN A 153 3.27 -10.31 1.70
N PRO A 154 3.22 -11.66 1.73
CA PRO A 154 3.53 -12.44 2.93
C PRO A 154 4.97 -12.29 3.44
N GLN A 155 5.87 -11.74 2.64
CA GLN A 155 7.26 -11.51 3.04
C GLN A 155 7.40 -10.23 3.88
N LEU A 156 6.45 -9.29 3.75
CA LEU A 156 6.42 -8.08 4.56
C LEU A 156 5.95 -8.42 5.98
N ARG A 157 6.86 -8.22 6.94
CA ARG A 157 6.52 -8.32 8.35
C ARG A 157 6.41 -6.91 8.92
N ILE A 158 5.20 -6.56 9.34
CA ILE A 158 4.98 -5.33 10.10
C ILE A 158 5.30 -5.66 11.56
N PRO A 159 6.35 -5.05 12.14
CA PRO A 159 6.70 -5.30 13.54
C PRO A 159 5.55 -4.89 14.46
N GLU A 160 5.24 -5.72 15.46
CA GLU A 160 4.20 -5.37 16.44
C GLU A 160 4.55 -4.12 17.24
N GLU A 161 5.85 -3.87 17.41
CA GLU A 161 6.37 -2.72 18.16
C GLU A 161 6.36 -1.41 17.35
N GLN A 162 6.29 -1.51 16.02
CA GLN A 162 6.25 -0.39 15.08
C GLN A 162 5.18 -0.63 14.02
N PRO A 163 3.89 -0.51 14.38
CA PRO A 163 2.78 -0.88 13.49
C PRO A 163 2.66 -0.03 12.21
N GLY A 164 3.35 1.10 12.14
CA GLY A 164 3.40 1.97 10.96
C GLY A 164 4.71 1.92 10.16
N GLY A 165 5.66 1.04 10.54
CA GLY A 165 6.95 0.97 9.87
C GLY A 165 7.37 -0.46 9.57
N PHE A 166 7.84 -0.72 8.37
CA PHE A 166 8.49 -1.96 8.01
C PHE A 166 9.63 -1.68 7.01
N GLY A 167 10.58 -2.58 6.99
CA GLY A 167 11.64 -2.59 6.00
C GLY A 167 11.76 -3.99 5.38
N HIS A 168 11.93 -4.04 4.08
CA HIS A 168 12.17 -5.28 3.37
C HIS A 168 13.34 -5.11 2.42
N ARG A 169 14.21 -6.12 2.35
CA ARG A 169 15.30 -6.13 1.37
C ARG A 169 14.84 -6.93 0.15
N VAL A 170 14.73 -6.27 -0.97
CA VAL A 170 14.46 -6.93 -2.27
C VAL A 170 15.78 -7.47 -2.79
N PRO A 171 15.93 -8.80 -3.00
CA PRO A 171 17.09 -9.35 -3.67
C PRO A 171 17.14 -8.79 -5.10
N ARG A 172 18.33 -8.40 -5.57
CA ARG A 172 18.53 -8.13 -6.99
C ARG A 172 18.40 -9.45 -7.75
N SER A 173 17.59 -9.45 -8.78
CA SER A 173 17.43 -10.56 -9.72
C SER A 173 18.62 -10.68 -10.63
#